data_12b3f6667547211aa44cca623f89aa51
#
_entry.id   12b3f6667547211aa44cca623f89aa51
#
_cell.length_a   1.000
_cell.length_b   1.000
_cell.length_c   1.000
_cell.angle_alpha   90.00
_cell.angle_beta   90.00
_cell.angle_gamma   90.00
#
_symmetry.space_group_name_H-M   'P 1'
#
loop_
_entity.id
_entity.type
_entity.pdbx_description
1 polymer ?
#
loop_
_entity_poly.entity_id
_entity_poly.type
_entity_poly.pdbx_seq_one_letter_code
_entity_poly.pdbx_strand_id
1 'polypeptide(L)'
;MKNIFLILSIFILTISSTVADSHNIKKDGFLSKKFKITKLSTIEDPGNKIILINNHGQSNFDGKQNFCTSIDQIRNRVSLVDKEINGKKIMLYNLCAHKIEGDMGKKWWFSKKPYVGRSKLDKRVDQNLELVEKLVSLGVPRKQIFITGHSCGGLTTLLFFSRYPDKAGGGIAYMQACFDRLSKKYKVTKIGKEAALAKFKEKKPAQYNLRAQYNNEILSNLKIPLLAFTHPKDPFEGLTSDWLDQIGGMNRIVISDDYKIDGKKCFKLGKKKIR
;
A
#
# COMPACT_ATOMS: atom_id res chain seq x y z
N MET A 1 -33.49 69.61 -1.88
CA MET A 1 -33.87 68.25 -1.49
C MET A 1 -33.00 67.29 -2.30
N LYS A 2 -31.97 66.72 -1.67
CA LYS A 2 -30.97 65.92 -2.35
C LYS A 2 -31.30 64.45 -2.10
N ASN A 3 -31.59 63.71 -3.17
CA ASN A 3 -31.82 62.26 -3.13
C ASN A 3 -30.47 61.56 -2.99
N ILE A 4 -30.27 60.89 -1.88
CA ILE A 4 -29.13 60.01 -1.65
C ILE A 4 -29.56 58.63 -2.13
N PHE A 5 -29.04 58.21 -3.28
CA PHE A 5 -29.13 56.82 -3.73
C PHE A 5 -28.13 55.98 -2.91
N LEU A 6 -28.65 55.16 -2.01
CA LEU A 6 -27.90 54.16 -1.28
C LEU A 6 -27.68 52.95 -2.19
N ILE A 7 -26.51 52.85 -2.83
CA ILE A 7 -26.10 51.67 -3.57
C ILE A 7 -25.68 50.62 -2.56
N LEU A 8 -26.58 49.71 -2.26
CA LEU A 8 -26.29 48.54 -1.45
C LEU A 8 -25.52 47.52 -2.33
N SER A 9 -24.22 47.61 -2.34
CA SER A 9 -23.35 46.61 -2.99
C SER A 9 -23.43 45.31 -2.21
N ILE A 10 -24.28 44.41 -2.63
CA ILE A 10 -24.30 43.04 -2.16
C ILE A 10 -23.03 42.37 -2.68
N PHE A 11 -22.01 42.36 -1.85
CA PHE A 11 -20.85 41.48 -2.02
C PHE A 11 -21.35 40.05 -1.82
N ILE A 12 -21.80 39.43 -2.92
CA ILE A 12 -21.96 37.97 -2.96
C ILE A 12 -20.54 37.40 -2.85
N LEU A 13 -20.11 37.11 -1.64
CA LEU A 13 -19.02 36.21 -1.38
C LEU A 13 -19.42 34.84 -1.93
N THR A 14 -19.16 34.62 -3.22
CA THR A 14 -19.07 33.27 -3.75
C THR A 14 -17.94 32.61 -3.00
N ILE A 15 -18.28 31.98 -1.87
CA ILE A 15 -17.46 30.94 -1.29
C ILE A 15 -17.46 29.86 -2.36
N SER A 16 -16.49 29.97 -3.28
CA SER A 16 -16.08 28.82 -4.06
C SER A 16 -15.64 27.79 -3.03
N SER A 17 -16.58 26.95 -2.63
CA SER A 17 -16.25 25.65 -2.09
C SER A 17 -15.43 25.00 -3.19
N THR A 18 -14.12 25.21 -3.16
CA THR A 18 -13.18 24.29 -3.78
C THR A 18 -13.51 22.96 -3.11
N VAL A 19 -14.45 22.25 -3.70
CA VAL A 19 -14.58 20.81 -3.52
C VAL A 19 -13.17 20.34 -3.74
N ALA A 20 -12.50 19.99 -2.65
CA ALA A 20 -11.15 19.48 -2.68
C ALA A 20 -11.19 18.32 -3.66
N ASP A 21 -10.70 18.59 -4.87
CA ASP A 21 -10.75 17.69 -5.99
C ASP A 21 -10.05 16.42 -5.53
N SER A 22 -10.88 15.43 -5.33
CA SER A 22 -10.58 14.04 -5.04
C SER A 22 -9.15 13.80 -4.55
N HIS A 23 -9.02 13.58 -3.34
CA HIS A 23 -8.00 13.02 -2.49
C HIS A 23 -7.29 11.77 -3.07
N ASN A 24 -6.92 11.82 -4.34
CA ASN A 24 -6.40 10.67 -5.07
C ASN A 24 -5.11 10.99 -5.81
N ILE A 25 -4.11 10.16 -5.60
CA ILE A 25 -2.81 10.26 -6.23
C ILE A 25 -2.83 9.43 -7.52
N LYS A 26 -2.52 10.08 -8.64
CA LYS A 26 -2.65 9.51 -9.99
C LYS A 26 -1.32 9.25 -10.69
N LYS A 27 -0.19 9.66 -10.11
CA LYS A 27 1.14 9.61 -10.74
C LYS A 27 2.20 9.13 -9.78
N ASP A 28 3.28 8.61 -10.36
CA ASP A 28 4.53 8.33 -9.65
C ASP A 28 5.23 9.62 -9.26
N GLY A 29 5.97 9.57 -8.16
CA GLY A 29 6.84 10.66 -7.75
C GLY A 29 6.93 10.84 -6.25
N PHE A 30 7.77 11.80 -5.86
CA PHE A 30 7.91 12.21 -4.47
C PHE A 30 6.71 13.03 -4.02
N LEU A 31 6.19 12.68 -2.84
CA LEU A 31 5.06 13.36 -2.21
C LEU A 31 5.55 14.37 -1.18
N SER A 32 5.05 15.60 -1.27
CA SER A 32 5.19 16.59 -0.21
C SER A 32 4.15 16.38 0.90
N LYS A 33 4.32 17.03 2.04
CA LYS A 33 3.30 17.09 3.13
C LYS A 33 1.94 17.60 2.66
N LYS A 34 1.90 18.38 1.58
CA LYS A 34 0.69 18.91 0.96
C LYS A 34 0.16 18.02 -0.17
N PHE A 35 0.63 16.78 -0.27
CA PHE A 35 0.27 15.79 -1.31
C PHE A 35 0.57 16.23 -2.75
N LYS A 36 1.44 17.22 -2.95
CA LYS A 36 1.95 17.57 -4.27
C LYS A 36 2.97 16.54 -4.71
N ILE A 37 2.96 16.18 -6.00
CA ILE A 37 3.87 15.21 -6.59
C ILE A 37 4.94 15.93 -7.38
N THR A 38 6.21 15.58 -7.08
CA THR A 38 7.38 15.98 -7.86
C THR A 38 7.95 14.75 -8.56
N LYS A 39 8.22 14.86 -9.85
CA LYS A 39 8.85 13.78 -10.61
C LYS A 39 10.26 13.51 -10.07
N LEU A 40 10.68 12.26 -10.17
CA LEU A 40 12.07 11.87 -9.90
C LEU A 40 12.97 12.45 -10.99
N SER A 41 13.85 13.36 -10.61
CA SER A 41 14.89 13.93 -11.46
C SER A 41 16.25 13.76 -10.79
N THR A 42 16.63 14.74 -10.01
CA THR A 42 17.84 14.74 -9.17
C THR A 42 17.41 14.67 -7.70
N ILE A 43 18.30 14.16 -6.86
CA ILE A 43 18.12 14.17 -5.40
C ILE A 43 19.28 14.97 -4.83
N GLU A 44 18.96 16.09 -4.24
CA GLU A 44 19.93 16.90 -3.53
C GLU A 44 20.36 16.17 -2.26
N ASP A 45 21.68 16.08 -2.05
CA ASP A 45 22.31 15.44 -0.89
C ASP A 45 21.76 14.01 -0.61
N PRO A 46 21.91 13.09 -1.57
CA PRO A 46 21.26 11.77 -1.51
C PRO A 46 21.78 10.90 -0.35
N GLY A 47 23.01 11.14 0.12
CA GLY A 47 23.59 10.44 1.28
C GLY A 47 22.85 10.71 2.59
N ASN A 48 22.16 11.85 2.69
CA ASN A 48 21.38 12.27 3.86
C ASN A 48 19.87 12.14 3.67
N LYS A 49 19.43 11.25 2.77
CA LYS A 49 18.00 10.95 2.57
C LYS A 49 17.68 9.50 2.96
N ILE A 50 16.52 9.31 3.55
CA ILE A 50 15.86 8.02 3.67
C ILE A 50 14.68 8.03 2.70
N ILE A 51 14.66 7.10 1.76
CA ILE A 51 13.58 7.00 0.78
C ILE A 51 12.59 5.89 1.19
N LEU A 52 11.33 6.25 1.37
CA LEU A 52 10.23 5.31 1.55
C LEU A 52 9.51 5.15 0.20
N ILE A 53 9.59 3.98 -0.42
CA ILE A 53 8.81 3.66 -1.62
C ILE A 53 7.46 3.11 -1.17
N ASN A 54 6.38 3.81 -1.48
CA ASN A 54 5.02 3.39 -1.16
C ASN A 54 4.40 2.61 -2.31
N ASN A 55 4.10 1.34 -2.06
CA ASN A 55 3.26 0.51 -2.92
C ASN A 55 1.81 0.60 -2.45
N HIS A 56 0.93 1.06 -3.33
CA HIS A 56 -0.49 1.16 -3.02
C HIS A 56 -1.18 -0.22 -3.00
N GLY A 57 -2.35 -0.30 -2.39
CA GLY A 57 -3.23 -1.46 -2.43
C GLY A 57 -3.73 -1.77 -3.85
N GLN A 58 -4.77 -2.59 -3.95
CA GLN A 58 -5.42 -2.83 -5.24
C GLN A 58 -6.02 -1.52 -5.76
N SER A 59 -5.61 -1.10 -6.95
CA SER A 59 -6.28 -0.02 -7.67
C SER A 59 -7.58 -0.54 -8.29
N ASN A 60 -8.61 0.31 -8.38
CA ASN A 60 -9.81 -0.04 -9.11
C ASN A 60 -9.53 -0.12 -10.61
N PHE A 61 -9.67 -1.33 -11.17
CA PHE A 61 -9.36 -1.65 -12.56
C PHE A 61 -10.51 -1.44 -13.54
N ASP A 62 -11.66 -1.03 -13.06
CA ASP A 62 -12.87 -0.94 -13.89
C ASP A 62 -13.01 0.41 -14.63
N GLY A 63 -11.92 1.16 -14.72
CA GLY A 63 -11.86 2.40 -15.52
C GLY A 63 -12.59 3.60 -14.93
N LYS A 64 -13.31 3.41 -13.83
CA LYS A 64 -14.09 4.48 -13.19
C LYS A 64 -13.26 5.36 -12.26
N GLN A 65 -12.13 4.87 -11.78
CA GLN A 65 -11.25 5.58 -10.87
C GLN A 65 -9.82 5.58 -11.43
N ASN A 66 -9.41 6.71 -11.94
CA ASN A 66 -8.06 6.88 -12.51
C ASN A 66 -7.06 7.32 -11.42
N PHE A 67 -6.89 6.51 -10.39
CA PHE A 67 -5.91 6.78 -9.33
C PHE A 67 -5.25 5.51 -8.81
N CYS A 68 -4.04 5.64 -8.30
CA CYS A 68 -3.29 4.54 -7.68
C CYS A 68 -3.38 4.51 -6.16
N THR A 69 -3.44 5.65 -5.52
CA THR A 69 -3.49 5.75 -4.05
C THR A 69 -4.50 6.82 -3.63
N SER A 70 -5.36 6.52 -2.67
CA SER A 70 -6.15 7.55 -2.00
C SER A 70 -5.32 8.24 -0.90
N ILE A 71 -5.58 9.52 -0.67
CA ILE A 71 -4.90 10.28 0.39
C ILE A 71 -5.10 9.63 1.77
N ASP A 72 -6.29 9.11 2.04
CA ASP A 72 -6.58 8.46 3.32
C ASP A 72 -5.71 7.24 3.59
N GLN A 73 -5.35 6.49 2.54
CA GLN A 73 -4.48 5.32 2.66
C GLN A 73 -3.01 5.67 2.89
N ILE A 74 -2.58 6.86 2.49
CA ILE A 74 -1.16 7.27 2.55
C ILE A 74 -0.88 8.37 3.57
N ARG A 75 -1.90 9.00 4.15
CA ARG A 75 -1.79 10.15 5.05
C ARG A 75 -0.77 9.93 6.18
N ASN A 76 -0.80 8.77 6.82
CA ASN A 76 0.13 8.46 7.91
C ASN A 76 1.59 8.38 7.45
N ARG A 77 1.84 7.94 6.20
CA ARG A 77 3.19 7.91 5.62
C ARG A 77 3.63 9.29 5.17
N VAL A 78 2.73 10.09 4.64
CA VAL A 78 3.00 11.49 4.27
C VAL A 78 3.37 12.32 5.49
N SER A 79 2.86 12.01 6.68
CA SER A 79 3.24 12.70 7.91
C SER A 79 4.71 12.50 8.31
N LEU A 80 5.38 11.49 7.74
CA LEU A 80 6.81 11.23 7.93
C LEU A 80 7.70 12.07 7.02
N VAL A 81 7.16 12.62 5.93
CA VAL A 81 7.93 13.44 4.98
C VAL A 81 8.60 14.61 5.71
N ASP A 82 9.85 14.88 5.40
CA ASP A 82 10.73 15.88 6.03
C ASP A 82 10.99 15.68 7.52
N LYS A 83 10.57 14.57 8.12
CA LYS A 83 11.10 14.20 9.44
C LYS A 83 12.50 13.65 9.29
N GLU A 84 13.28 13.71 10.36
CA GLU A 84 14.66 13.24 10.38
C GLU A 84 14.81 12.05 11.31
N ILE A 85 15.62 11.09 10.89
CA ILE A 85 16.08 9.96 11.69
C ILE A 85 17.60 9.89 11.54
N ASN A 86 18.32 10.02 12.64
CA ASN A 86 19.78 10.02 12.67
C ASN A 86 20.40 11.00 11.65
N GLY A 87 19.87 12.24 11.62
CA GLY A 87 20.31 13.29 10.72
C GLY A 87 19.92 13.12 9.25
N LYS A 88 19.13 12.10 8.92
CA LYS A 88 18.68 11.83 7.54
C LYS A 88 17.22 12.18 7.36
N LYS A 89 16.93 12.97 6.32
CA LYS A 89 15.59 13.43 5.99
C LYS A 89 14.79 12.37 5.25
N ILE A 90 13.55 12.13 5.71
CA ILE A 90 12.64 11.17 5.07
C ILE A 90 11.98 11.81 3.84
N MET A 91 12.06 11.10 2.71
CA MET A 91 11.32 11.36 1.48
C MET A 91 10.40 10.18 1.17
N LEU A 92 9.19 10.47 0.70
CA LEU A 92 8.20 9.46 0.34
C LEU A 92 7.96 9.45 -1.16
N TYR A 93 8.30 8.35 -1.83
CA TYR A 93 8.01 8.13 -3.23
C TYR A 93 6.75 7.27 -3.37
N ASN A 94 5.72 7.76 -4.06
CA ASN A 94 4.55 6.95 -4.39
C ASN A 94 4.76 6.25 -5.72
N LEU A 95 4.82 4.92 -5.69
CA LEU A 95 4.89 4.09 -6.89
C LEU A 95 3.47 3.74 -7.35
N CYS A 96 3.12 4.16 -8.54
CA CYS A 96 1.78 4.04 -9.10
C CYS A 96 1.70 2.91 -10.12
N ALA A 97 1.26 1.75 -9.67
CA ALA A 97 1.19 0.55 -10.50
C ALA A 97 -0.13 0.38 -11.29
N HIS A 98 -1.01 1.39 -11.31
CA HIS A 98 -2.32 1.25 -11.98
C HIS A 98 -2.20 1.13 -13.50
N LYS A 99 -1.14 1.67 -14.08
CA LYS A 99 -0.85 1.62 -15.52
C LYS A 99 -0.10 0.35 -15.94
N ILE A 100 0.32 -0.48 -14.99
CA ILE A 100 0.95 -1.74 -15.32
C ILE A 100 -0.08 -2.62 -15.99
N GLU A 101 0.08 -2.85 -17.28
CA GLU A 101 -0.65 -3.85 -17.99
C GLU A 101 -0.35 -5.21 -17.35
N GLY A 102 -1.37 -5.89 -16.93
CA GLY A 102 -1.23 -7.18 -16.28
C GLY A 102 -2.55 -7.91 -16.32
N ASP A 103 -2.41 -9.19 -16.33
CA ASP A 103 -3.48 -10.13 -16.58
C ASP A 103 -4.38 -10.37 -15.36
N MET A 104 -4.17 -9.65 -14.26
CA MET A 104 -5.08 -9.61 -13.13
C MET A 104 -6.28 -8.69 -13.44
N GLY A 105 -6.76 -8.74 -14.67
CA GLY A 105 -7.97 -8.04 -15.07
C GLY A 105 -9.22 -8.67 -14.46
N LYS A 106 -10.35 -7.97 -14.55
CA LYS A 106 -11.63 -8.41 -13.97
C LYS A 106 -12.03 -9.82 -14.41
N LYS A 107 -11.74 -10.20 -15.66
CA LYS A 107 -12.02 -11.53 -16.17
C LYS A 107 -11.22 -12.61 -15.45
N TRP A 108 -9.95 -12.36 -15.15
CA TRP A 108 -9.09 -13.32 -14.46
C TRP A 108 -9.52 -13.52 -13.00
N TRP A 109 -9.92 -12.48 -12.26
CA TRP A 109 -10.43 -12.60 -10.89
C TRP A 109 -11.61 -13.56 -10.76
N PHE A 110 -12.38 -13.75 -11.83
CA PHE A 110 -13.52 -14.65 -11.88
C PHE A 110 -13.24 -15.95 -12.65
N SER A 111 -12.06 -16.09 -13.24
CA SER A 111 -11.67 -17.30 -13.95
C SER A 111 -11.49 -18.48 -12.99
N LYS A 112 -11.92 -19.65 -13.44
CA LYS A 112 -11.60 -20.92 -12.79
C LYS A 112 -10.29 -21.52 -13.34
N LYS A 113 -9.78 -21.00 -14.47
CA LYS A 113 -8.54 -21.48 -15.09
C LYS A 113 -7.33 -21.00 -14.29
N PRO A 114 -6.27 -21.80 -14.17
CA PRO A 114 -5.01 -21.35 -13.62
C PRO A 114 -4.49 -20.11 -14.35
N TYR A 115 -3.83 -19.24 -13.60
CA TYR A 115 -3.15 -18.12 -14.20
C TYR A 115 -1.88 -18.59 -14.90
N VAL A 116 -1.66 -18.12 -16.12
CA VAL A 116 -0.46 -18.43 -16.91
C VAL A 116 0.23 -17.12 -17.25
N GLY A 117 1.52 -17.00 -16.91
CA GLY A 117 2.32 -15.80 -17.16
C GLY A 117 2.59 -14.96 -15.91
N ARG A 118 3.10 -13.75 -16.12
CA ARG A 118 3.49 -12.85 -15.04
C ARG A 118 2.29 -12.06 -14.53
N SER A 119 2.06 -12.13 -13.24
CA SER A 119 0.99 -11.39 -12.60
C SER A 119 1.31 -9.90 -12.50
N LYS A 120 0.30 -9.11 -12.14
CA LYS A 120 0.51 -7.70 -11.81
C LYS A 120 1.41 -7.52 -10.59
N LEU A 121 1.41 -8.45 -9.65
CA LEU A 121 2.32 -8.40 -8.49
C LEU A 121 3.77 -8.58 -8.93
N ASP A 122 4.03 -9.51 -9.86
CA ASP A 122 5.37 -9.70 -10.44
C ASP A 122 5.87 -8.41 -11.11
N LYS A 123 5.02 -7.79 -11.93
CA LYS A 123 5.35 -6.54 -12.62
C LYS A 123 5.61 -5.39 -11.64
N ARG A 124 4.87 -5.35 -10.52
CA ARG A 124 5.13 -4.37 -9.44
C ARG A 124 6.47 -4.60 -8.75
N VAL A 125 6.85 -5.86 -8.56
CA VAL A 125 8.16 -6.21 -8.00
C VAL A 125 9.28 -5.69 -8.91
N ASP A 126 9.16 -5.89 -10.23
CA ASP A 126 10.14 -5.36 -11.18
C ASP A 126 10.21 -3.84 -11.15
N GLN A 127 9.07 -3.16 -11.14
CA GLN A 127 9.05 -1.69 -11.03
C GLN A 127 9.71 -1.18 -9.75
N ASN A 128 9.55 -1.89 -8.63
CA ASN A 128 10.28 -1.54 -7.41
C ASN A 128 11.79 -1.70 -7.62
N LEU A 129 12.23 -2.78 -8.26
CA LEU A 129 13.64 -2.99 -8.56
C LEU A 129 14.21 -1.88 -9.46
N GLU A 130 13.53 -1.57 -10.55
CA GLU A 130 13.92 -0.48 -11.47
C GLU A 130 14.01 0.86 -10.74
N LEU A 131 13.04 1.17 -9.87
CA LEU A 131 13.04 2.40 -9.08
C LEU A 131 14.19 2.42 -8.08
N VAL A 132 14.46 1.31 -7.39
CA VAL A 132 15.59 1.20 -6.44
C VAL A 132 16.90 1.43 -7.16
N GLU A 133 17.14 0.76 -8.31
CA GLU A 133 18.38 0.93 -9.08
C GLU A 133 18.52 2.36 -9.58
N LYS A 134 17.43 3.00 -9.99
CA LYS A 134 17.45 4.41 -10.36
C LYS A 134 17.78 5.32 -9.18
N LEU A 135 17.25 5.09 -7.99
CA LEU A 135 17.57 5.87 -6.79
C LEU A 135 19.03 5.70 -6.40
N VAL A 136 19.55 4.49 -6.51
CA VAL A 136 20.98 4.21 -6.28
C VAL A 136 21.86 4.93 -7.29
N SER A 137 21.51 4.95 -8.58
CA SER A 137 22.25 5.70 -9.60
C SER A 137 22.23 7.22 -9.39
N LEU A 138 21.24 7.72 -8.64
CA LEU A 138 21.19 9.11 -8.18
C LEU A 138 21.93 9.37 -6.85
N GLY A 139 22.67 8.37 -6.35
CA GLY A 139 23.54 8.49 -5.19
C GLY A 139 22.90 8.11 -3.85
N VAL A 140 21.65 7.63 -3.84
CA VAL A 140 21.02 7.18 -2.58
C VAL A 140 21.60 5.83 -2.17
N PRO A 141 22.18 5.68 -0.97
CA PRO A 141 22.66 4.40 -0.49
C PRO A 141 21.52 3.36 -0.38
N ARG A 142 21.72 2.13 -0.87
CA ARG A 142 20.71 1.06 -0.84
C ARG A 142 20.07 0.87 0.53
N LYS A 143 20.88 0.87 1.59
CA LYS A 143 20.43 0.71 2.98
C LYS A 143 19.56 1.86 3.50
N GLN A 144 19.42 2.94 2.76
CA GLN A 144 18.54 4.08 3.05
C GLN A 144 17.25 4.05 2.21
N ILE A 145 17.07 3.05 1.37
CA ILE A 145 15.85 2.85 0.57
C ILE A 145 15.00 1.75 1.25
N PHE A 146 13.78 2.09 1.62
CA PHE A 146 12.84 1.17 2.26
C PHE A 146 11.59 1.02 1.39
N ILE A 147 11.11 -0.21 1.26
CA ILE A 147 9.89 -0.51 0.52
C ILE A 147 8.75 -0.72 1.51
N THR A 148 7.65 -0.03 1.29
CA THR A 148 6.47 -0.15 2.14
C THR A 148 5.21 -0.32 1.29
N GLY A 149 4.21 -1.00 1.81
CA GLY A 149 2.97 -1.17 1.08
C GLY A 149 1.80 -1.61 1.95
N HIS A 150 0.59 -1.31 1.46
CA HIS A 150 -0.66 -1.72 2.09
C HIS A 150 -1.42 -2.68 1.16
N SER A 151 -2.06 -3.70 1.73
CA SER A 151 -2.86 -4.68 0.99
C SER A 151 -2.02 -5.36 -0.12
N CYS A 152 -2.40 -5.28 -1.41
CA CYS A 152 -1.57 -5.77 -2.52
C CYS A 152 -0.15 -5.18 -2.52
N GLY A 153 0.00 -3.92 -2.10
CA GLY A 153 1.32 -3.31 -1.93
C GLY A 153 2.15 -3.95 -0.83
N GLY A 154 1.51 -4.37 0.27
CA GLY A 154 2.17 -5.13 1.33
C GLY A 154 2.67 -6.49 0.84
N LEU A 155 1.85 -7.21 0.07
CA LEU A 155 2.27 -8.46 -0.56
C LEU A 155 3.39 -8.25 -1.58
N THR A 156 3.35 -7.16 -2.36
CA THR A 156 4.44 -6.75 -3.25
C THR A 156 5.74 -6.53 -2.48
N THR A 157 5.67 -5.88 -1.31
CA THR A 157 6.85 -5.66 -0.44
C THR A 157 7.49 -6.99 -0.01
N LEU A 158 6.68 -7.96 0.44
CA LEU A 158 7.20 -9.28 0.84
C LEU A 158 7.81 -10.03 -0.35
N LEU A 159 7.14 -10.03 -1.50
CA LEU A 159 7.64 -10.63 -2.74
C LEU A 159 8.94 -9.98 -3.23
N PHE A 160 9.05 -8.67 -3.12
CA PHE A 160 10.29 -7.98 -3.49
C PHE A 160 11.48 -8.52 -2.69
N PHE A 161 11.36 -8.61 -1.38
CA PHE A 161 12.47 -9.07 -0.55
C PHE A 161 12.67 -10.60 -0.56
N SER A 162 11.68 -11.38 -0.96
CA SER A 162 11.88 -12.80 -1.24
C SER A 162 12.71 -13.05 -2.50
N ARG A 163 12.69 -12.11 -3.45
CA ARG A 163 13.43 -12.19 -4.73
C ARG A 163 14.74 -11.41 -4.71
N TYR A 164 14.76 -10.30 -3.99
CA TYR A 164 15.85 -9.32 -4.01
C TYR A 164 16.22 -8.85 -2.60
N PRO A 165 16.72 -9.75 -1.73
CA PRO A 165 16.93 -9.45 -0.31
C PRO A 165 17.91 -8.30 -0.07
N ASP A 166 18.93 -8.13 -0.95
CA ASP A 166 20.02 -7.16 -0.77
C ASP A 166 19.82 -5.86 -1.56
N LYS A 167 18.68 -5.71 -2.25
CA LYS A 167 18.47 -4.57 -3.15
C LYS A 167 17.96 -3.31 -2.46
N ALA A 168 17.45 -3.39 -1.23
CA ALA A 168 17.01 -2.24 -0.45
C ALA A 168 17.33 -2.45 1.03
N GLY A 169 17.21 -1.39 1.84
CA GLY A 169 17.57 -1.40 3.26
C GLY A 169 16.58 -2.14 4.17
N GLY A 170 15.37 -2.41 3.71
CA GLY A 170 14.35 -3.12 4.48
C GLY A 170 12.92 -2.82 4.00
N GLY A 171 11.95 -3.47 4.62
CA GLY A 171 10.55 -3.33 4.21
C GLY A 171 9.53 -3.35 5.33
N ILE A 172 8.39 -2.72 5.06
CA ILE A 172 7.25 -2.67 5.96
C ILE A 172 5.98 -3.05 5.19
N ALA A 173 5.37 -4.17 5.56
CA ALA A 173 4.13 -4.63 4.96
C ALA A 173 2.94 -4.33 5.90
N TYR A 174 1.91 -3.68 5.38
CA TYR A 174 0.68 -3.42 6.13
C TYR A 174 -0.45 -4.26 5.56
N MET A 175 -1.05 -5.14 6.39
CA MET A 175 -2.25 -5.92 6.03
C MET A 175 -2.11 -6.53 4.62
N GLN A 176 -1.02 -7.26 4.41
CA GLN A 176 -0.61 -7.84 3.13
C GLN A 176 -1.67 -8.81 2.61
N ALA A 177 -2.43 -8.38 1.64
CA ALA A 177 -3.50 -9.16 1.04
C ALA A 177 -3.78 -8.66 -0.37
N CYS A 178 -3.88 -9.55 -1.35
CA CYS A 178 -4.17 -9.15 -2.73
C CYS A 178 -5.22 -10.03 -3.42
N PHE A 179 -5.92 -10.85 -2.66
CA PHE A 179 -6.90 -11.81 -3.16
C PHE A 179 -8.29 -11.53 -2.59
N ASP A 180 -9.24 -12.46 -2.73
CA ASP A 180 -10.61 -12.26 -2.24
C ASP A 180 -10.64 -12.02 -0.72
N ARG A 181 -11.73 -11.50 -0.21
CA ARG A 181 -11.95 -11.21 1.22
C ARG A 181 -12.09 -12.50 2.03
N LEU A 182 -10.97 -13.22 2.17
CA LEU A 182 -10.90 -14.56 2.74
C LEU A 182 -11.52 -14.61 4.15
N SER A 183 -11.07 -13.76 5.06
CA SER A 183 -11.55 -13.76 6.44
C SER A 183 -13.05 -13.48 6.56
N LYS A 184 -13.56 -12.49 5.82
CA LYS A 184 -14.96 -12.08 5.91
C LYS A 184 -15.88 -12.93 5.05
N LYS A 185 -15.56 -13.13 3.78
CA LYS A 185 -16.44 -13.77 2.79
C LYS A 185 -16.62 -15.25 3.06
N TYR A 186 -15.56 -15.91 3.48
CA TYR A 186 -15.58 -17.34 3.77
C TYR A 186 -15.78 -17.63 5.25
N LYS A 187 -16.11 -16.59 6.04
CA LYS A 187 -16.56 -16.71 7.45
C LYS A 187 -15.58 -17.49 8.34
N VAL A 188 -14.27 -17.16 8.25
CA VAL A 188 -13.21 -17.85 9.01
C VAL A 188 -13.55 -17.99 10.50
N THR A 189 -14.11 -16.96 11.13
CA THR A 189 -14.55 -17.01 12.55
C THR A 189 -15.64 -18.03 12.85
N LYS A 190 -16.41 -18.46 11.82
CA LYS A 190 -17.55 -19.38 12.03
C LYS A 190 -17.20 -20.83 11.70
N ILE A 191 -16.39 -21.05 10.68
CA ILE A 191 -16.12 -22.41 10.15
C ILE A 191 -14.64 -22.83 10.29
N GLY A 192 -13.81 -21.97 10.85
CA GLY A 192 -12.37 -22.20 10.95
C GLY A 192 -11.60 -21.86 9.67
N LYS A 193 -10.29 -21.77 9.81
CA LYS A 193 -9.35 -21.35 8.74
C LYS A 193 -9.31 -22.36 7.60
N GLU A 194 -9.15 -23.64 7.92
CA GLU A 194 -9.00 -24.72 6.95
C GLU A 194 -10.24 -24.86 6.07
N ALA A 195 -11.44 -24.88 6.69
CA ALA A 195 -12.69 -24.96 5.96
C ALA A 195 -12.96 -23.72 5.09
N ALA A 196 -12.54 -22.54 5.55
CA ALA A 196 -12.64 -21.31 4.77
C ALA A 196 -11.70 -21.33 3.56
N LEU A 197 -10.46 -21.81 3.72
CA LEU A 197 -9.50 -21.99 2.64
C LEU A 197 -9.99 -23.01 1.61
N ALA A 198 -10.58 -24.14 2.05
CA ALA A 198 -11.17 -25.12 1.15
C ALA A 198 -12.29 -24.52 0.31
N LYS A 199 -13.21 -23.75 0.93
CA LYS A 199 -14.26 -23.02 0.20
C LYS A 199 -13.71 -21.96 -0.75
N PHE A 200 -12.62 -21.30 -0.37
CA PHE A 200 -11.96 -20.33 -1.24
C PHE A 200 -11.37 -21.04 -2.47
N LYS A 201 -10.68 -22.16 -2.27
CA LYS A 201 -10.14 -23.00 -3.33
C LYS A 201 -11.23 -23.47 -4.30
N GLU A 202 -12.35 -23.95 -3.78
CA GLU A 202 -13.49 -24.37 -4.59
C GLU A 202 -14.05 -23.22 -5.44
N LYS A 203 -14.30 -22.06 -4.82
CA LYS A 203 -14.99 -20.95 -5.48
C LYS A 203 -14.08 -20.08 -6.33
N LYS A 204 -12.80 -20.01 -6.02
CA LYS A 204 -11.81 -19.14 -6.67
C LYS A 204 -10.46 -19.85 -6.84
N PRO A 205 -10.42 -21.00 -7.56
CA PRO A 205 -9.21 -21.82 -7.63
C PRO A 205 -7.99 -21.06 -8.18
N ALA A 206 -8.16 -20.21 -9.19
CA ALA A 206 -7.06 -19.43 -9.75
C ALA A 206 -6.44 -18.47 -8.73
N GLN A 207 -7.27 -17.76 -7.96
CA GLN A 207 -6.78 -16.87 -6.91
C GLN A 207 -6.15 -17.64 -5.75
N TYR A 208 -6.75 -18.75 -5.35
CA TYR A 208 -6.22 -19.62 -4.32
C TYR A 208 -4.82 -20.13 -4.67
N ASN A 209 -4.67 -20.67 -5.89
CA ASN A 209 -3.39 -21.23 -6.35
C ASN A 209 -2.29 -20.15 -6.43
N LEU A 210 -2.61 -18.97 -6.97
CA LEU A 210 -1.63 -17.88 -7.04
C LEU A 210 -1.27 -17.35 -5.64
N ARG A 211 -2.24 -17.27 -4.72
CA ARG A 211 -1.98 -16.95 -3.32
C ARG A 211 -1.03 -17.97 -2.68
N ALA A 212 -1.31 -19.26 -2.86
CA ALA A 212 -0.48 -20.33 -2.34
C ALA A 212 0.94 -20.28 -2.93
N GLN A 213 1.05 -20.04 -4.23
CA GLN A 213 2.34 -19.90 -4.92
C GLN A 213 3.17 -18.76 -4.29
N TYR A 214 2.61 -17.57 -4.12
CA TYR A 214 3.34 -16.44 -3.55
C TYR A 214 3.66 -16.62 -2.08
N ASN A 215 2.73 -17.18 -1.29
CA ASN A 215 3.01 -17.46 0.11
C ASN A 215 4.15 -18.47 0.25
N ASN A 216 4.17 -19.53 -0.57
CA ASN A 216 5.23 -20.52 -0.56
C ASN A 216 6.58 -19.92 -1.02
N GLU A 217 6.56 -19.07 -2.05
CA GLU A 217 7.75 -18.34 -2.50
C GLU A 217 8.34 -17.47 -1.36
N ILE A 218 7.48 -16.72 -0.67
CA ILE A 218 7.89 -15.87 0.44
C ILE A 218 8.43 -16.71 1.60
N LEU A 219 7.74 -17.77 1.99
CA LEU A 219 8.17 -18.70 3.05
C LEU A 219 9.54 -19.31 2.76
N SER A 220 9.78 -19.69 1.52
CA SER A 220 11.03 -20.34 1.13
C SER A 220 12.21 -19.38 1.03
N ASN A 221 11.99 -18.17 0.51
CA ASN A 221 13.06 -17.30 0.07
C ASN A 221 13.28 -16.07 0.95
N LEU A 222 12.27 -15.61 1.70
CA LEU A 222 12.44 -14.45 2.56
C LEU A 222 13.23 -14.79 3.81
N LYS A 223 14.47 -14.26 3.91
CA LYS A 223 15.43 -14.55 4.98
C LYS A 223 15.91 -13.33 5.74
N ILE A 224 15.51 -12.13 5.30
CA ILE A 224 15.93 -10.89 5.95
C ILE A 224 14.87 -10.39 6.93
N PRO A 225 15.26 -9.61 7.95
CA PRO A 225 14.31 -9.00 8.86
C PRO A 225 13.37 -8.02 8.15
N LEU A 226 12.06 -8.24 8.26
CA LEU A 226 11.03 -7.33 7.79
C LEU A 226 9.98 -7.10 8.88
N LEU A 227 9.27 -5.99 8.76
CA LEU A 227 8.17 -5.64 9.65
C LEU A 227 6.83 -5.84 8.94
N ALA A 228 5.94 -6.62 9.54
CA ALA A 228 4.59 -6.82 9.04
C ALA A 228 3.54 -6.43 10.08
N PHE A 229 2.62 -5.56 9.70
CA PHE A 229 1.47 -5.20 10.52
C PHE A 229 0.23 -5.93 10.03
N THR A 230 -0.44 -6.65 10.93
CA THR A 230 -1.69 -7.36 10.64
C THR A 230 -2.78 -6.94 11.63
N HIS A 231 -4.05 -7.08 11.22
CA HIS A 231 -5.19 -6.79 12.07
C HIS A 231 -6.21 -7.93 11.98
N PRO A 232 -6.66 -8.53 13.10
CA PRO A 232 -7.58 -9.68 13.07
C PRO A 232 -8.92 -9.38 12.36
N LYS A 233 -9.36 -8.11 12.40
CA LYS A 233 -10.59 -7.67 11.71
C LYS A 233 -10.38 -7.30 10.24
N ASP A 234 -9.16 -7.43 9.70
CA ASP A 234 -8.97 -7.26 8.26
C ASP A 234 -9.81 -8.28 7.49
N PRO A 235 -10.71 -7.81 6.60
CA PRO A 235 -11.65 -8.68 5.91
C PRO A 235 -11.00 -9.65 4.92
N PHE A 236 -9.75 -9.38 4.54
CA PHE A 236 -9.01 -10.19 3.57
C PHE A 236 -8.25 -11.32 4.27
N GLU A 237 -7.13 -11.04 4.87
CA GLU A 237 -6.20 -12.03 5.42
C GLU A 237 -6.09 -12.00 6.95
N GLY A 238 -6.86 -11.15 7.64
CA GLY A 238 -6.67 -10.88 9.06
C GLY A 238 -6.55 -12.11 9.95
N LEU A 239 -7.39 -13.11 9.75
CA LEU A 239 -7.40 -14.37 10.51
C LEU A 239 -6.61 -15.51 9.84
N THR A 240 -5.98 -15.25 8.71
CA THR A 240 -5.21 -16.24 7.95
C THR A 240 -3.79 -15.80 7.66
N SER A 241 -3.31 -14.75 8.33
CA SER A 241 -1.96 -14.18 8.14
C SER A 241 -0.90 -14.78 9.07
N ASP A 242 -1.26 -15.76 9.88
CA ASP A 242 -0.37 -16.46 10.82
C ASP A 242 0.77 -17.24 10.13
N TRP A 243 0.66 -17.54 8.83
CA TRP A 243 1.75 -18.10 8.05
C TRP A 243 3.01 -17.21 8.04
N LEU A 244 2.85 -15.90 8.28
CA LEU A 244 3.97 -14.97 8.41
C LEU A 244 4.88 -15.30 9.62
N ASP A 245 4.34 -15.93 10.67
CA ASP A 245 5.11 -16.32 11.85
C ASP A 245 6.10 -17.45 11.57
N GLN A 246 5.97 -18.13 10.43
CA GLN A 246 6.87 -19.18 9.97
C GLN A 246 8.11 -18.62 9.23
N ILE A 247 8.14 -17.32 8.94
CA ILE A 247 9.25 -16.68 8.22
C ILE A 247 10.32 -16.27 9.23
N GLY A 248 11.50 -16.85 9.09
CA GLY A 248 12.65 -16.47 9.92
C GLY A 248 13.01 -14.99 9.73
N GLY A 249 13.08 -14.24 10.84
CA GLY A 249 13.37 -12.80 10.80
C GLY A 249 12.17 -11.89 10.58
N MET A 250 10.96 -12.42 10.30
CA MET A 250 9.75 -11.62 10.24
C MET A 250 9.34 -11.14 11.64
N ASN A 251 9.22 -9.84 11.80
CA ASN A 251 8.59 -9.25 12.98
C ASN A 251 7.14 -8.91 12.63
N ARG A 252 6.21 -9.81 12.94
CA ARG A 252 4.79 -9.59 12.75
C ARG A 252 4.17 -8.95 13.98
N ILE A 253 3.67 -7.74 13.82
CA ILE A 253 2.91 -7.02 14.83
C ILE A 253 1.41 -7.17 14.55
N VAL A 254 0.72 -7.85 15.46
CA VAL A 254 -0.75 -7.96 15.41
C VAL A 254 -1.35 -6.73 16.09
N ILE A 255 -1.96 -5.86 15.32
CA ILE A 255 -2.60 -4.65 15.83
C ILE A 255 -4.01 -5.01 16.26
N SER A 256 -4.27 -4.97 17.58
CA SER A 256 -5.63 -5.07 18.13
C SER A 256 -6.27 -3.67 18.21
N ASP A 257 -7.60 -3.64 18.48
CA ASP A 257 -8.33 -2.39 18.73
C ASP A 257 -7.75 -1.60 19.94
N ASP A 258 -7.06 -2.28 20.82
CA ASP A 258 -6.46 -1.71 22.04
C ASP A 258 -4.95 -1.45 21.92
N TYR A 259 -4.36 -1.77 20.76
CA TYR A 259 -2.93 -1.56 20.54
C TYR A 259 -2.58 -0.07 20.64
N LYS A 260 -1.60 0.23 21.49
CA LYS A 260 -1.16 1.60 21.74
C LYS A 260 0.31 1.74 21.39
N ILE A 261 0.67 2.88 20.81
CA ILE A 261 2.06 3.35 20.70
C ILE A 261 2.13 4.65 21.51
N ASP A 262 3.08 4.77 22.41
CA ASP A 262 3.23 5.93 23.31
C ASP A 262 1.92 6.31 24.02
N GLY A 263 1.19 5.31 24.53
CA GLY A 263 -0.08 5.50 25.23
C GLY A 263 -1.28 5.87 24.34
N LYS A 264 -1.05 6.14 23.04
CA LYS A 264 -2.11 6.49 22.08
C LYS A 264 -2.58 5.27 21.31
N LYS A 265 -3.88 5.05 21.22
CA LYS A 265 -4.45 3.97 20.38
C LYS A 265 -4.07 4.18 18.92
N CYS A 266 -3.43 3.17 18.31
CA CYS A 266 -3.04 3.20 16.90
C CYS A 266 -4.24 3.17 15.96
N PHE A 267 -5.36 2.60 16.40
CA PHE A 267 -6.62 2.55 15.66
C PHE A 267 -7.75 3.13 16.52
N LYS A 268 -8.24 4.30 16.15
CA LYS A 268 -9.65 4.62 16.39
C LYS A 268 -10.40 4.02 15.19
N LEU A 269 -10.97 2.84 15.38
CA LEU A 269 -12.07 2.42 14.53
C LEU A 269 -13.20 3.42 14.80
N GLY A 270 -13.20 4.52 14.06
CA GLY A 270 -14.32 5.44 14.08
C GLY A 270 -15.58 4.64 13.76
N LYS A 271 -16.73 4.98 14.36
CA LYS A 271 -18.05 4.42 14.05
C LYS A 271 -18.44 4.58 12.57
N LYS A 272 -17.60 5.16 11.72
CA LYS A 272 -17.79 5.27 10.28
C LYS A 272 -17.12 4.08 9.60
N LYS A 273 -17.99 3.23 9.08
CA LYS A 273 -17.74 2.12 8.15
C LYS A 273 -16.41 2.28 7.38
N ILE A 274 -15.51 1.30 7.57
CA ILE A 274 -14.49 1.00 6.58
C ILE A 274 -15.27 0.55 5.33
N ARG A 275 -15.43 1.46 4.39
CA ARG A 275 -15.96 1.15 3.06
C ARG A 275 -14.82 0.74 2.15
#